data_710b6fb3be8209e921d3cba52c71c25e
#
_entry.id   710b6fb3be8209e921d3cba52c71c25e
#
_cell.length_a   1.000
_cell.length_b   1.000
_cell.length_c   1.000
_cell.angle_alpha   90.00
_cell.angle_beta   90.00
_cell.angle_gamma   90.00
#
_symmetry.space_group_name_H-M   'P 1'
#
loop_
_entity.id
_entity.type
_entity.pdbx_description
1 polymer ?
#
loop_
_entity_poly.entity_id
_entity_poly.type
_entity_poly.pdbx_seq_one_letter_code
_entity_poly.pdbx_strand_id
1 'polypeptide(L)'
;MITKAAKLSYEEISLGSTWAFSRTISREDVLSFASLSGDFNPLHVDESFASESYFGKNVVHGMLTSSLFSTLVGMYCLGENNLYLSQALQFKNPLFYGETVEVRGTVINKVDAFRMLKLK
;
A
#
# COMPACT_ATOMS: atom_id res chain seq x y z
N MET A 1 7.03 -7.88 10.67
CA MET A 1 6.37 -8.13 9.36
C MET A 1 6.04 -9.62 9.27
N ILE A 2 4.83 -9.96 8.88
CA ILE A 2 4.48 -11.36 8.66
C ILE A 2 5.15 -11.87 7.38
N THR A 3 5.58 -13.11 7.41
CA THR A 3 6.27 -13.76 6.29
C THR A 3 5.47 -14.90 5.68
N LYS A 4 4.35 -15.25 6.30
CA LYS A 4 3.45 -16.31 5.81
C LYS A 4 2.10 -15.69 5.46
N ALA A 5 1.66 -15.91 4.22
CA ALA A 5 0.37 -15.43 3.75
C ALA A 5 -0.79 -16.12 4.50
N ALA A 6 -1.87 -15.37 4.70
CA ALA A 6 -3.12 -15.95 5.13
C ALA A 6 -3.62 -16.97 4.09
N LYS A 7 -4.51 -17.85 4.53
CA LYS A 7 -5.11 -18.86 3.65
C LYS A 7 -6.61 -18.90 3.93
N LEU A 8 -7.29 -17.90 3.36
CA LEU A 8 -8.75 -17.78 3.48
C LEU A 8 -9.41 -18.09 2.13
N SER A 9 -10.57 -18.73 2.18
CA SER A 9 -11.41 -18.89 1.00
C SER A 9 -12.35 -17.70 0.86
N TYR A 10 -12.89 -17.52 -0.35
CA TYR A 10 -13.90 -16.50 -0.63
C TYR A 10 -15.11 -16.63 0.32
N GLU A 11 -15.54 -17.86 0.57
CA GLU A 11 -16.71 -18.17 1.42
C GLU A 11 -16.52 -17.80 2.87
N GLU A 12 -15.27 -17.82 3.38
CA GLU A 12 -14.94 -17.45 4.76
C GLU A 12 -14.95 -15.95 5.01
N ILE A 13 -15.03 -15.13 3.95
CA ILE A 13 -14.95 -13.68 4.05
C ILE A 13 -16.35 -13.09 3.96
N SER A 14 -16.67 -12.21 4.91
CA SER A 14 -17.95 -11.53 5.02
C SER A 14 -17.87 -10.08 4.61
N LEU A 15 -18.98 -9.51 4.15
CA LEU A 15 -19.13 -8.05 4.04
C LEU A 15 -18.82 -7.41 5.39
N GLY A 16 -18.05 -6.32 5.37
CA GLY A 16 -17.63 -5.61 6.57
C GLY A 16 -16.37 -6.19 7.23
N SER A 17 -15.86 -7.34 6.79
CA SER A 17 -14.57 -7.86 7.25
C SER A 17 -13.47 -6.82 7.00
N THR A 18 -12.62 -6.62 8.01
CA THR A 18 -11.57 -5.60 7.98
C THR A 18 -10.24 -6.21 8.39
N TRP A 19 -9.19 -5.82 7.69
CA TRP A 19 -7.80 -6.13 8.03
C TRP A 19 -7.00 -4.84 8.10
N ALA A 20 -6.00 -4.80 8.95
CA ALA A 20 -5.12 -3.66 9.06
C ALA A 20 -3.72 -4.09 9.50
N PHE A 21 -2.73 -3.33 9.08
CA PHE A 21 -1.36 -3.40 9.60
C PHE A 21 -0.71 -2.02 9.50
N SER A 22 0.38 -1.82 10.23
CA SER A 22 1.13 -0.57 10.19
C SER A 22 2.51 -0.78 9.59
N ARG A 23 3.01 0.23 8.90
CA ARG A 23 4.35 0.24 8.32
C ARG A 23 4.96 1.63 8.44
N THR A 24 6.22 1.68 8.88
CA THR A 24 7.04 2.88 8.82
C THR A 24 7.85 2.86 7.53
N ILE A 25 7.83 3.93 6.76
CA ILE A 25 8.57 4.03 5.50
C ILE A 25 9.85 4.82 5.76
N SER A 26 10.98 4.15 5.62
CA SER A 26 12.30 4.76 5.80
C SER A 26 12.81 5.40 4.51
N ARG A 27 13.89 6.19 4.64
CA ARG A 27 14.63 6.70 3.47
C ARG A 27 15.14 5.55 2.60
N GLU A 28 15.62 4.48 3.22
CA GLU A 28 16.14 3.30 2.53
C GLU A 28 15.05 2.59 1.71
N ASP A 29 13.83 2.54 2.22
CA ASP A 29 12.68 2.01 1.48
C ASP A 29 12.42 2.84 0.22
N VAL A 30 12.48 4.17 0.33
CA VAL A 30 12.28 5.09 -0.81
C VAL A 30 13.38 4.91 -1.85
N LEU A 31 14.64 4.82 -1.43
CA LEU A 31 15.77 4.60 -2.35
C LEU A 31 15.67 3.23 -3.04
N SER A 32 15.24 2.21 -2.34
CA SER A 32 15.01 0.88 -2.90
C SER A 32 13.90 0.91 -3.94
N PHE A 33 12.81 1.60 -3.66
CA PHE A 33 11.71 1.77 -4.60
C PHE A 33 12.14 2.58 -5.84
N ALA A 34 12.91 3.66 -5.63
CA ALA A 34 13.46 4.44 -6.74
C ALA A 34 14.33 3.57 -7.66
N SER A 35 15.18 2.72 -7.09
CA SER A 35 16.01 1.77 -7.85
C SER A 35 15.18 0.75 -8.61
N LEU A 36 14.15 0.20 -7.96
CA LEU A 36 13.28 -0.81 -8.56
C LEU A 36 12.44 -0.22 -9.71
N SER A 37 11.83 0.94 -9.49
CA SER A 37 10.89 1.57 -10.43
C SER A 37 11.56 2.45 -11.50
N GLY A 38 12.77 2.94 -11.20
CA GLY A 38 13.43 3.96 -12.02
C GLY A 38 12.98 5.38 -11.72
N ASP A 39 12.12 5.60 -10.72
CA ASP A 39 11.62 6.93 -10.36
C ASP A 39 12.56 7.61 -9.36
N PHE A 40 13.56 8.28 -9.90
CA PHE A 40 14.51 9.12 -9.16
C PHE A 40 14.13 10.60 -9.16
N ASN A 41 12.85 10.92 -9.21
CA ASN A 41 12.41 12.31 -9.12
C ASN A 41 13.03 12.95 -7.86
N PRO A 42 13.69 14.12 -8.01
CA PRO A 42 14.44 14.73 -6.89
C PRO A 42 13.56 15.06 -5.68
N LEU A 43 12.27 15.25 -5.84
CA LEU A 43 11.36 15.44 -4.72
C LEU A 43 11.41 14.25 -3.75
N HIS A 44 11.68 13.06 -4.24
CA HIS A 44 11.73 11.85 -3.44
C HIS A 44 13.12 11.55 -2.88
N VAL A 45 14.18 11.87 -3.63
CA VAL A 45 15.53 11.35 -3.31
C VAL A 45 16.58 12.41 -3.05
N ASP A 46 16.35 13.67 -3.40
CA ASP A 46 17.32 14.77 -3.23
C ASP A 46 16.84 15.71 -2.11
N GLU A 47 17.57 15.71 -1.00
CA GLU A 47 17.23 16.51 0.18
C GLU A 47 17.32 18.01 -0.08
N SER A 48 18.34 18.46 -0.81
CA SER A 48 18.49 19.88 -1.15
C SER A 48 17.34 20.36 -2.02
N PHE A 49 16.97 19.59 -3.02
CA PHE A 49 15.83 19.92 -3.89
C PHE A 49 14.53 19.98 -3.08
N ALA A 50 14.29 18.96 -2.27
CA ALA A 50 13.06 18.85 -1.48
C ALA A 50 12.95 19.98 -0.43
N SER A 51 14.06 20.40 0.17
CA SER A 51 14.06 21.48 1.15
C SER A 51 13.58 22.82 0.58
N GLU A 52 13.79 23.05 -0.69
CA GLU A 52 13.33 24.24 -1.40
C GLU A 52 11.93 24.07 -2.03
N SER A 53 11.37 22.87 -1.97
CA SER A 53 10.04 22.59 -2.49
C SER A 53 8.94 23.09 -1.55
N TYR A 54 7.71 23.09 -2.06
CA TYR A 54 6.50 23.38 -1.27
C TYR A 54 6.41 22.53 0.01
N PHE A 55 6.90 21.29 -0.03
CA PHE A 55 6.83 20.35 1.09
C PHE A 55 7.95 20.56 2.12
N GLY A 56 9.07 21.20 1.77
CA GLY A 56 10.19 21.48 2.66
C GLY A 56 11.07 20.27 3.02
N LYS A 57 10.70 19.07 2.58
CA LYS A 57 11.45 17.82 2.79
C LYS A 57 11.00 16.75 1.80
N ASN A 58 11.76 15.65 1.71
CA ASN A 58 11.45 14.58 0.77
C ASN A 58 10.10 13.92 1.07
N VAL A 59 9.34 13.73 0.01
CA VAL A 59 8.04 13.05 0.03
C VAL A 59 8.24 11.61 -0.43
N VAL A 60 7.63 10.67 0.26
CA VAL A 60 7.59 9.26 -0.15
C VAL A 60 6.79 9.15 -1.46
N HIS A 61 7.25 8.33 -2.39
CA HIS A 61 6.48 8.05 -3.61
C HIS A 61 5.07 7.57 -3.25
N GLY A 62 4.05 8.18 -3.81
CA GLY A 62 2.67 7.72 -3.63
C GLY A 62 2.49 6.26 -4.05
N MET A 63 3.16 5.85 -5.12
CA MET A 63 3.11 4.46 -5.60
C MET A 63 3.81 3.48 -4.65
N LEU A 64 4.84 3.90 -3.92
CA LEU A 64 5.44 3.08 -2.87
C LEU A 64 4.44 2.86 -1.73
N THR A 65 3.81 3.92 -1.25
CA THR A 65 2.79 3.83 -0.20
C THR A 65 1.63 2.94 -0.67
N SER A 66 1.14 3.13 -1.88
CA SER A 66 0.04 2.32 -2.42
C SER A 66 0.42 0.85 -2.67
N SER A 67 1.70 0.54 -2.84
CA SER A 67 2.16 -0.86 -2.95
C SER A 67 1.82 -1.69 -1.71
N LEU A 68 1.62 -1.05 -0.57
CA LEU A 68 1.24 -1.71 0.67
C LEU A 68 -0.17 -2.33 0.62
N PHE A 69 -1.03 -1.89 -0.29
CA PHE A 69 -2.31 -2.57 -0.54
C PHE A 69 -2.11 -3.97 -1.10
N SER A 70 -1.03 -4.18 -1.87
CA SER A 70 -0.65 -5.53 -2.29
C SER A 70 -0.36 -6.44 -1.09
N THR A 71 0.34 -5.91 -0.09
CA THR A 71 0.60 -6.64 1.17
C THR A 71 -0.71 -6.97 1.90
N LEU A 72 -1.63 -6.00 1.99
CA LEU A 72 -2.91 -6.22 2.64
C LEU A 72 -3.68 -7.38 2.02
N VAL A 73 -3.80 -7.38 0.70
CA VAL A 73 -4.54 -8.40 -0.04
C VAL A 73 -3.80 -9.73 -0.06
N GLY A 74 -2.49 -9.69 -0.34
CA GLY A 74 -1.70 -10.90 -0.52
C GLY A 74 -1.31 -11.62 0.76
N MET A 75 -1.27 -10.91 1.89
CA MET A 75 -0.79 -11.49 3.15
C MET A 75 -1.86 -11.58 4.23
N TYR A 76 -2.84 -10.69 4.24
CA TYR A 76 -3.82 -10.59 5.34
C TYR A 76 -5.23 -10.98 4.93
N CYS A 77 -5.70 -10.56 3.77
CA CYS A 77 -7.08 -10.81 3.33
C CYS A 77 -7.26 -12.25 2.84
N LEU A 78 -7.28 -12.48 1.56
CA LEU A 78 -7.34 -13.84 1.01
C LEU A 78 -6.00 -14.56 1.09
N GLY A 79 -4.91 -13.80 1.14
CA GLY A 79 -3.58 -14.35 1.18
C GLY A 79 -3.24 -15.08 -0.11
N GLU A 80 -2.87 -16.36 -0.02
CA GLU A 80 -2.43 -17.15 -1.17
C GLU A 80 -3.54 -17.47 -2.18
N ASN A 81 -4.81 -17.22 -1.85
CA ASN A 81 -5.96 -17.53 -2.69
C ASN A 81 -6.51 -16.32 -3.44
N ASN A 82 -5.67 -15.37 -3.82
CA ASN A 82 -6.16 -14.17 -4.49
C ASN A 82 -5.40 -13.82 -5.77
N LEU A 83 -6.08 -13.05 -6.61
CA LEU A 83 -5.49 -12.35 -7.74
C LEU A 83 -5.96 -10.90 -7.69
N TYR A 84 -5.02 -9.97 -7.68
CA TYR A 84 -5.29 -8.54 -7.68
C TYR A 84 -5.74 -8.10 -9.07
N LEU A 85 -6.95 -7.59 -9.22
CA LEU A 85 -7.53 -7.28 -10.54
C LEU A 85 -7.44 -5.80 -10.90
N SER A 86 -7.77 -4.93 -9.97
CA SER A 86 -7.80 -3.48 -10.23
C SER A 86 -7.76 -2.69 -8.94
N GLN A 87 -7.41 -1.41 -9.05
CA GLN A 87 -7.52 -0.47 -7.94
C GLN A 87 -7.70 0.95 -8.47
N ALA A 88 -8.29 1.80 -7.66
CA ALA A 88 -8.35 3.24 -7.86
C ALA A 88 -7.70 3.92 -6.65
N LEU A 89 -6.87 4.93 -6.91
CA LEU A 89 -6.07 5.62 -5.91
C LEU A 89 -6.36 7.11 -5.90
N GLN A 90 -6.38 7.70 -4.71
CA GLN A 90 -6.34 9.14 -4.50
C GLN A 90 -5.27 9.46 -3.46
N PHE A 91 -4.34 10.35 -3.82
CA PHE A 91 -3.27 10.79 -2.93
C PHE A 91 -3.66 12.13 -2.33
N LYS A 92 -4.14 12.11 -1.08
CA LYS A 92 -4.71 13.31 -0.44
C LYS A 92 -3.69 14.10 0.36
N ASN A 93 -2.73 13.43 0.98
CA ASN A 93 -1.71 14.02 1.83
C ASN A 93 -0.34 13.43 1.55
N PRO A 94 0.74 14.22 1.64
CA PRO A 94 2.09 13.68 1.51
C PRO A 94 2.45 12.81 2.72
N LEU A 95 3.29 11.80 2.48
CA LEU A 95 3.96 11.03 3.51
C LEU A 95 5.44 11.35 3.48
N PHE A 96 6.06 11.56 4.63
CA PHE A 96 7.48 11.86 4.75
C PHE A 96 8.27 10.68 5.31
N TYR A 97 9.59 10.72 5.15
CA TYR A 97 10.47 9.67 5.69
C TYR A 97 10.28 9.49 7.19
N GLY A 98 10.24 8.26 7.64
CA GLY A 98 10.14 7.89 9.05
C GLY A 98 8.72 7.95 9.63
N GLU A 99 7.74 8.38 8.85
CA GLU A 99 6.34 8.34 9.28
C GLU A 99 5.77 6.93 9.18
N THR A 100 4.84 6.63 10.07
CA THR A 100 4.12 5.35 10.10
C THR A 100 2.73 5.53 9.52
N VAL A 101 2.37 4.64 8.59
CA VAL A 101 1.02 4.56 8.02
C VAL A 101 0.30 3.32 8.54
N GLU A 102 -0.99 3.43 8.75
CA GLU A 102 -1.87 2.28 8.89
C GLU A 102 -2.48 1.97 7.53
N VAL A 103 -2.36 0.73 7.11
CA VAL A 103 -3.01 0.20 5.91
C VAL A 103 -4.22 -0.60 6.35
N ARG A 104 -5.39 -0.18 5.91
CA ARG A 104 -6.67 -0.80 6.30
C ARG A 104 -7.49 -1.11 5.07
N GLY A 105 -8.14 -2.24 5.06
CA GLY A 105 -9.09 -2.62 4.02
C GLY A 105 -10.34 -3.24 4.61
N THR A 106 -11.49 -2.79 4.16
CA THR A 106 -12.79 -3.31 4.55
C THR A 106 -13.52 -3.83 3.32
N VAL A 107 -14.09 -5.03 3.40
CA VAL A 107 -14.88 -5.60 2.30
C VAL A 107 -16.20 -4.85 2.20
N ILE A 108 -16.40 -4.15 1.09
CA ILE A 108 -17.60 -3.35 0.83
C ILE A 108 -18.53 -3.98 -0.21
N ASN A 109 -18.06 -4.97 -0.96
CA ASN A 109 -18.88 -5.71 -1.89
C ASN A 109 -18.33 -7.12 -2.14
N LYS A 110 -19.23 -8.07 -2.38
CA LYS A 110 -18.93 -9.45 -2.80
C LYS A 110 -19.76 -9.75 -4.03
N VAL A 111 -19.09 -10.20 -5.09
CA VAL A 111 -19.76 -10.60 -6.34
C VAL A 111 -19.62 -12.12 -6.51
N ASP A 112 -20.62 -12.85 -6.09
CA ASP A 112 -20.57 -14.33 -6.02
C ASP A 112 -20.34 -14.98 -7.39
N ALA A 113 -20.95 -14.43 -8.45
CA ALA A 113 -20.82 -14.97 -9.80
C ALA A 113 -19.37 -15.06 -10.28
N PHE A 114 -18.50 -14.14 -9.82
CA PHE A 114 -17.10 -14.09 -10.22
C PHE A 114 -16.15 -14.35 -9.04
N ARG A 115 -16.68 -14.61 -7.85
CA ARG A 115 -15.92 -14.78 -6.61
C ARG A 115 -14.98 -13.57 -6.39
N MET A 116 -15.51 -12.38 -6.58
CA MET A 116 -14.77 -11.12 -6.47
C MET A 116 -15.12 -10.37 -5.19
N LEU A 117 -14.10 -9.77 -4.59
CA LEU A 117 -14.24 -8.87 -3.46
C LEU A 117 -13.87 -7.44 -3.89
N LYS A 118 -14.60 -6.47 -3.38
CA LYS A 118 -14.21 -5.06 -3.42
C LYS A 118 -13.90 -4.61 -2.01
N LEU A 119 -12.70 -4.04 -1.82
CA LEU A 119 -12.25 -3.47 -0.56
C LEU A 119 -12.15 -1.94 -0.69
N LYS A 120 -12.38 -1.27 0.43
CA LYS A 120 -12.09 0.16 0.58
C LYS A 120 -11.09 0.33 1.72
#